data_fe83cf3036a79136e6da594cd5065dcc
#
_entry.id   fe83cf3036a79136e6da594cd5065dcc
#
_cell.length_a   1.000
_cell.length_b   1.000
_cell.length_c   1.000
_cell.angle_alpha   90.00
_cell.angle_beta   90.00
_cell.angle_gamma   90.00
#
_symmetry.space_group_name_H-M   'P 1'
#
loop_
_entity.id
_entity.type
_entity.pdbx_description
1 polymer ?
#
loop_
_entity_poly.entity_id
_entity_poly.type
_entity_poly.pdbx_seq_one_letter_code
_entity_poly.pdbx_strand_id
1 'polypeptide(L)'
;METVTTADDTEIAFERYGDGPSLIALHGSAATSESLQPIVSQLAGDYTVIVPDRRGRGASGDGDGYSLDREVADLQALVDAVDGEPVVLAHSFGGLVALAAAPTLDISRLVLYEPAVTVGDGADPPLSAQVRSVADEGSETEAMRLFFEAGSGIPDVTAMPWWPEQINMGWIDTVIRELEAVEAFELRALDFEIPTLLLTGEHGPQHLAEGAHAVADAHQESRLIEIEGVGHLGLLSEPEHVAELVTTFVDDPAVVGQ
;
A
#
# COMPACT_ATOMS: atom_id res chain seq x y z
N MET A 1 5.70 20.67 0.45
CA MET A 1 6.07 19.43 1.15
C MET A 1 6.13 19.74 2.64
N GLU A 2 5.42 18.99 3.44
CA GLU A 2 5.33 19.09 4.90
C GLU A 2 6.02 17.85 5.51
N THR A 3 6.30 17.85 6.81
CA THR A 3 6.87 16.69 7.50
C THR A 3 6.16 16.44 8.82
N VAL A 4 6.13 15.19 9.25
CA VAL A 4 5.76 14.77 10.61
C VAL A 4 6.93 13.99 11.20
N THR A 5 7.19 14.21 12.48
CA THR A 5 8.23 13.47 13.22
C THR A 5 7.59 12.29 13.92
N THR A 6 8.12 11.11 13.70
CA THR A 6 7.62 9.86 14.27
C THR A 6 8.24 9.53 15.63
N ALA A 7 7.77 8.45 16.27
CA ALA A 7 8.22 8.06 17.61
C ALA A 7 9.72 7.70 17.71
N ASP A 8 10.36 7.40 16.59
CA ASP A 8 11.80 7.11 16.51
C ASP A 8 12.62 8.27 15.93
N ASP A 9 12.07 9.50 15.97
CA ASP A 9 12.67 10.73 15.44
C ASP A 9 12.88 10.73 13.92
N THR A 10 12.24 9.81 13.16
CA THR A 10 12.26 9.82 11.70
C THR A 10 11.31 10.89 11.18
N GLU A 11 11.74 11.69 10.21
CA GLU A 11 10.88 12.64 9.51
C GLU A 11 10.21 11.97 8.31
N ILE A 12 8.87 11.93 8.31
CA ILE A 12 8.06 11.48 7.18
C ILE A 12 7.54 12.68 6.43
N ALA A 13 7.98 12.83 5.20
CA ALA A 13 7.57 13.89 4.29
C ALA A 13 6.26 13.54 3.61
N PHE A 14 5.38 14.53 3.43
CA PHE A 14 4.12 14.35 2.72
C PHE A 14 3.72 15.60 1.94
N GLU A 15 2.86 15.41 0.97
CA GLU A 15 2.18 16.48 0.24
C GLU A 15 0.69 16.45 0.54
N ARG A 16 0.04 17.60 0.37
CA ARG A 16 -1.39 17.79 0.62
C ARG A 16 -2.05 18.40 -0.59
N TYR A 17 -3.19 17.81 -1.00
CA TYR A 17 -3.95 18.23 -2.17
C TYR A 17 -5.42 18.36 -1.84
N GLY A 18 -6.09 19.38 -2.36
CA GLY A 18 -7.52 19.60 -2.19
C GLY A 18 -7.89 20.27 -0.86
N ASP A 19 -9.21 20.38 -0.62
CA ASP A 19 -9.79 21.04 0.55
C ASP A 19 -11.13 20.35 0.90
N GLY A 20 -11.08 19.42 1.83
CA GLY A 20 -12.22 18.59 2.27
C GLY A 20 -11.85 17.70 3.45
N PRO A 21 -12.66 16.68 3.78
CA PRO A 21 -12.31 15.69 4.78
C PRO A 21 -10.97 15.02 4.48
N SER A 22 -10.21 14.68 5.52
CA SER A 22 -8.86 14.13 5.36
C SER A 22 -8.89 12.70 4.81
N LEU A 23 -8.05 12.44 3.81
CA LEU A 23 -7.79 11.12 3.25
C LEU A 23 -6.27 10.92 3.16
N ILE A 24 -5.73 9.88 3.80
CA ILE A 24 -4.31 9.52 3.73
C ILE A 24 -4.15 8.42 2.69
N ALA A 25 -3.30 8.64 1.68
CA ALA A 25 -3.03 7.68 0.61
C ALA A 25 -1.62 7.10 0.71
N LEU A 26 -1.49 5.79 0.96
CA LEU A 26 -0.22 5.08 1.11
C LEU A 26 0.16 4.30 -0.14
N HIS A 27 1.36 4.55 -0.65
CA HIS A 27 1.92 3.82 -1.80
C HIS A 27 2.48 2.44 -1.42
N GLY A 28 2.67 1.58 -2.42
CA GLY A 28 3.26 0.25 -2.30
C GLY A 28 4.80 0.25 -2.25
N SER A 29 5.39 -0.94 -2.45
CA SER A 29 6.84 -1.13 -2.56
C SER A 29 7.40 -0.50 -3.84
N ALA A 30 8.70 -0.18 -3.84
CA ALA A 30 9.44 0.40 -4.96
C ALA A 30 8.81 1.68 -5.56
N ALA A 31 8.02 2.42 -4.77
CA ALA A 31 7.26 3.60 -5.19
C ALA A 31 7.48 4.78 -4.23
N THR A 32 6.98 5.95 -4.61
CA THR A 32 6.87 7.17 -3.82
C THR A 32 5.45 7.73 -3.90
N SER A 33 5.19 8.83 -3.21
CA SER A 33 3.96 9.63 -3.33
C SER A 33 3.58 9.96 -4.78
N GLU A 34 4.57 10.16 -5.67
CA GLU A 34 4.34 10.43 -7.10
C GLU A 34 3.54 9.32 -7.80
N SER A 35 3.72 8.06 -7.39
CA SER A 35 3.01 6.93 -7.99
C SER A 35 1.49 6.99 -7.80
N LEU A 36 1.02 7.72 -6.78
CA LEU A 36 -0.40 7.90 -6.48
C LEU A 36 -1.02 9.16 -7.12
N GLN A 37 -0.25 9.97 -7.86
CA GLN A 37 -0.77 11.21 -8.46
C GLN A 37 -2.01 11.02 -9.35
N PRO A 38 -2.15 9.95 -10.14
CA PRO A 38 -3.36 9.71 -10.92
C PRO A 38 -4.61 9.63 -10.04
N ILE A 39 -4.62 8.81 -8.99
CA ILE A 39 -5.78 8.66 -8.08
C ILE A 39 -5.97 9.91 -7.20
N VAL A 40 -4.88 10.55 -6.75
CA VAL A 40 -4.92 11.80 -5.97
C VAL A 40 -5.64 12.90 -6.75
N SER A 41 -5.36 13.01 -8.06
CA SER A 41 -5.99 14.01 -8.93
C SER A 41 -7.51 13.82 -9.05
N GLN A 42 -8.02 12.59 -8.89
CA GLN A 42 -9.44 12.30 -8.90
C GLN A 42 -10.10 12.62 -7.55
N LEU A 43 -9.38 12.34 -6.44
CA LEU A 43 -9.93 12.48 -5.09
C LEU A 43 -9.81 13.91 -4.51
N ALA A 44 -8.86 14.72 -4.99
CA ALA A 44 -8.58 16.05 -4.45
C ALA A 44 -9.71 17.08 -4.64
N GLY A 45 -10.73 16.75 -5.45
CA GLY A 45 -11.94 17.56 -5.61
C GLY A 45 -12.87 17.49 -4.39
N ASP A 46 -12.89 16.36 -3.69
CA ASP A 46 -13.80 16.05 -2.60
C ASP A 46 -13.09 15.89 -1.24
N TYR A 47 -11.78 15.62 -1.25
CA TYR A 47 -10.97 15.35 -0.06
C TYR A 47 -9.74 16.25 0.04
N THR A 48 -9.25 16.43 1.25
CA THR A 48 -7.86 16.82 1.49
C THR A 48 -7.01 15.55 1.50
N VAL A 49 -6.35 15.26 0.37
CA VAL A 49 -5.55 14.05 0.20
C VAL A 49 -4.12 14.29 0.70
N ILE A 50 -3.70 13.54 1.70
CA ILE A 50 -2.36 13.53 2.30
C ILE A 50 -1.59 12.34 1.72
N VAL A 51 -0.48 12.60 1.05
CA VAL A 51 0.28 11.57 0.34
C VAL A 51 1.72 11.57 0.86
N PRO A 52 2.05 10.70 1.80
CA PRO A 52 3.42 10.59 2.30
C PRO A 52 4.32 9.82 1.33
N ASP A 53 5.60 10.18 1.38
CA ASP A 53 6.65 9.22 1.05
C ASP A 53 6.86 8.33 2.28
N ARG A 54 6.69 7.01 2.15
CA ARG A 54 6.96 6.09 3.26
C ARG A 54 8.45 6.10 3.62
N ARG A 55 8.80 5.67 4.85
CA ARG A 55 10.21 5.64 5.32
C ARG A 55 11.14 5.01 4.29
N GLY A 56 12.33 5.58 4.10
CA GLY A 56 13.33 5.14 3.12
C GLY A 56 12.94 5.41 1.66
N ARG A 57 11.93 6.24 1.42
CA ARG A 57 11.45 6.63 0.09
C ARG A 57 11.44 8.14 -0.07
N GLY A 58 11.60 8.60 -1.31
CA GLY A 58 11.40 10.00 -1.69
C GLY A 58 12.15 10.98 -0.80
N ALA A 59 11.42 11.88 -0.16
CA ALA A 59 11.93 12.91 0.73
C ALA A 59 11.89 12.52 2.22
N SER A 60 11.36 11.33 2.56
CA SER A 60 11.29 10.83 3.94
C SER A 60 12.64 10.26 4.40
N GLY A 61 12.89 10.38 5.71
CA GLY A 61 13.97 9.67 6.38
C GLY A 61 13.75 8.16 6.42
N ASP A 62 14.78 7.41 6.83
CA ASP A 62 14.72 5.95 6.96
C ASP A 62 14.85 5.49 8.43
N GLY A 63 15.51 6.32 9.26
CA GLY A 63 15.78 6.01 10.66
C GLY A 63 16.82 4.89 10.83
N ASP A 64 17.07 4.50 12.08
CA ASP A 64 18.00 3.44 12.45
C ASP A 64 17.27 2.09 12.54
N GLY A 65 17.32 1.30 11.48
CA GLY A 65 16.69 -0.01 11.38
C GLY A 65 15.22 0.05 10.90
N TYR A 66 14.70 -1.11 10.53
CA TYR A 66 13.39 -1.26 9.92
C TYR A 66 12.56 -2.34 10.61
N SER A 67 11.27 -2.10 10.74
CA SER A 67 10.24 -3.10 11.06
C SER A 67 8.88 -2.63 10.59
N LEU A 68 7.92 -3.54 10.43
CA LEU A 68 6.53 -3.20 10.14
C LEU A 68 5.93 -2.28 11.23
N ASP A 69 6.29 -2.48 12.50
CA ASP A 69 5.82 -1.64 13.61
C ASP A 69 6.27 -0.18 13.47
N ARG A 70 7.41 0.08 12.84
CA ARG A 70 7.86 1.45 12.56
C ARG A 70 7.03 2.11 11.46
N GLU A 71 6.68 1.37 10.40
CA GLU A 71 5.74 1.83 9.37
C GLU A 71 4.34 2.11 9.98
N VAL A 72 3.89 1.26 10.90
CA VAL A 72 2.65 1.47 11.67
C VAL A 72 2.74 2.77 12.48
N ALA A 73 3.86 3.02 13.15
CA ALA A 73 4.07 4.26 13.92
C ALA A 73 4.13 5.50 13.02
N ASP A 74 4.65 5.39 11.78
CA ASP A 74 4.64 6.47 10.79
C ASP A 74 3.21 6.84 10.39
N LEU A 75 2.40 5.82 10.09
CA LEU A 75 0.99 6.05 9.75
C LEU A 75 0.22 6.66 10.94
N GLN A 76 0.48 6.19 12.17
CA GLN A 76 -0.10 6.79 13.37
C GLN A 76 0.25 8.27 13.49
N ALA A 77 1.54 8.64 13.28
CA ALA A 77 1.96 10.04 13.33
C ALA A 77 1.28 10.91 12.26
N LEU A 78 1.02 10.35 11.07
CA LEU A 78 0.27 11.04 10.02
C LEU A 78 -1.21 11.21 10.40
N VAL A 79 -1.84 10.19 10.97
CA VAL A 79 -3.24 10.26 11.47
C VAL A 79 -3.35 11.32 12.57
N ASP A 80 -2.41 11.34 13.51
CA ASP A 80 -2.39 12.32 14.61
C ASP A 80 -2.15 13.77 14.13
N ALA A 81 -1.56 13.94 12.93
CA ALA A 81 -1.25 15.26 12.36
C ALA A 81 -2.39 15.86 11.52
N VAL A 82 -3.49 15.14 11.33
CA VAL A 82 -4.66 15.63 10.59
C VAL A 82 -5.85 15.83 11.50
N ASP A 83 -6.77 16.70 11.09
CA ASP A 83 -8.00 16.96 11.85
C ASP A 83 -9.04 15.85 11.58
N GLY A 84 -9.69 15.39 12.65
CA GLY A 84 -10.76 14.39 12.59
C GLY A 84 -10.26 12.97 12.37
N GLU A 85 -11.17 12.08 11.94
CA GLU A 85 -10.89 10.67 11.65
C GLU A 85 -10.71 10.50 10.13
N PRO A 86 -9.48 10.45 9.61
CA PRO A 86 -9.25 10.38 8.17
C PRO A 86 -9.73 9.04 7.58
N VAL A 87 -9.99 9.05 6.27
CA VAL A 87 -10.03 7.82 5.46
C VAL A 87 -8.58 7.41 5.16
N VAL A 88 -8.27 6.12 5.20
CA VAL A 88 -6.99 5.60 4.73
C VAL A 88 -7.20 4.78 3.47
N LEU A 89 -6.59 5.21 2.37
CA LEU A 89 -6.49 4.46 1.10
C LEU A 89 -5.06 3.92 0.97
N ALA A 90 -4.90 2.61 0.85
CA ALA A 90 -3.57 2.02 0.84
C ALA A 90 -3.41 0.94 -0.24
N HIS A 91 -2.28 0.96 -0.95
CA HIS A 91 -1.95 0.08 -2.05
C HIS A 91 -0.86 -0.91 -1.66
N SER A 92 -1.05 -2.19 -2.00
CA SER A 92 -0.01 -3.22 -1.93
C SER A 92 0.65 -3.29 -0.53
N PHE A 93 1.95 -3.06 -0.40
CA PHE A 93 2.63 -3.04 0.89
C PHE A 93 2.11 -1.94 1.83
N GLY A 94 1.76 -0.75 1.30
CA GLY A 94 1.04 0.26 2.09
C GLY A 94 -0.26 -0.27 2.68
N GLY A 95 -0.93 -1.19 1.96
CA GLY A 95 -2.12 -1.91 2.43
C GLY A 95 -1.83 -2.84 3.61
N LEU A 96 -0.68 -3.53 3.61
CA LEU A 96 -0.23 -4.31 4.77
C LEU A 96 0.03 -3.41 5.98
N VAL A 97 0.70 -2.28 5.78
CA VAL A 97 0.96 -1.29 6.85
C VAL A 97 -0.35 -0.80 7.45
N ALA A 98 -1.30 -0.39 6.61
CA ALA A 98 -2.59 0.13 7.05
C ALA A 98 -3.41 -0.95 7.79
N LEU A 99 -3.41 -2.19 7.30
CA LEU A 99 -4.08 -3.33 7.96
C LEU A 99 -3.46 -3.64 9.33
N ALA A 100 -2.13 -3.65 9.42
CA ALA A 100 -1.42 -3.88 10.69
C ALA A 100 -1.67 -2.75 11.70
N ALA A 101 -1.83 -1.50 11.23
CA ALA A 101 -2.08 -0.33 12.05
C ALA A 101 -3.55 -0.19 12.49
N ALA A 102 -4.51 -0.71 11.71
CA ALA A 102 -5.95 -0.50 11.90
C ALA A 102 -6.46 -0.72 13.34
N PRO A 103 -6.00 -1.72 14.11
CA PRO A 103 -6.47 -1.91 15.49
C PRO A 103 -6.17 -0.75 16.46
N THR A 104 -5.24 0.13 16.11
CA THR A 104 -4.78 1.24 16.96
C THR A 104 -5.07 2.63 16.40
N LEU A 105 -5.51 2.71 15.11
CA LEU A 105 -5.75 3.97 14.44
C LEU A 105 -7.17 4.53 14.70
N ASP A 106 -7.24 5.83 14.86
CA ASP A 106 -8.50 6.57 14.90
C ASP A 106 -8.83 7.07 13.48
N ILE A 107 -9.40 6.17 12.68
CA ILE A 107 -9.75 6.41 11.27
C ILE A 107 -11.21 6.04 11.00
N SER A 108 -11.84 6.78 10.10
CA SER A 108 -13.26 6.58 9.78
C SER A 108 -13.52 5.40 8.84
N ARG A 109 -12.62 5.15 7.89
CA ARG A 109 -12.74 4.12 6.85
C ARG A 109 -11.36 3.62 6.42
N LEU A 110 -11.30 2.37 6.00
CA LEU A 110 -10.10 1.76 5.43
C LEU A 110 -10.40 1.25 4.01
N VAL A 111 -9.59 1.64 3.04
CA VAL A 111 -9.64 1.14 1.66
C VAL A 111 -8.32 0.51 1.31
N LEU A 112 -8.34 -0.77 0.96
CA LEU A 112 -7.15 -1.56 0.65
C LEU A 112 -7.22 -2.06 -0.80
N TYR A 113 -6.29 -1.59 -1.63
CA TYR A 113 -6.14 -2.10 -3.00
C TYR A 113 -5.04 -3.15 -3.03
N GLU A 114 -5.43 -4.42 -3.22
CA GLU A 114 -4.51 -5.58 -3.24
C GLU A 114 -3.44 -5.51 -2.15
N PRO A 115 -3.83 -5.51 -0.86
CA PRO A 115 -2.89 -5.43 0.23
C PRO A 115 -1.89 -6.59 0.17
N ALA A 116 -0.62 -6.33 0.45
CA ALA A 116 0.44 -7.33 0.41
C ALA A 116 0.34 -8.31 1.60
N VAL A 117 -0.73 -9.07 1.61
CA VAL A 117 -0.98 -10.17 2.57
C VAL A 117 -0.87 -11.48 1.82
N THR A 118 -0.02 -12.37 2.30
CA THR A 118 0.14 -13.71 1.73
C THR A 118 -0.52 -14.75 2.62
N VAL A 119 -1.09 -15.78 1.99
CA VAL A 119 -1.72 -16.93 2.67
C VAL A 119 -1.12 -18.23 2.16
N GLY A 120 -1.12 -19.26 3.01
CA GLY A 120 -0.54 -20.56 2.65
C GLY A 120 0.96 -20.65 2.90
N ASP A 121 1.60 -21.67 2.32
CA ASP A 121 2.99 -22.04 2.65
C ASP A 121 4.06 -21.15 1.97
N GLY A 122 3.64 -20.15 1.15
CA GLY A 122 4.55 -19.25 0.45
C GLY A 122 5.47 -19.95 -0.58
N ALA A 123 6.39 -19.17 -1.15
CA ALA A 123 7.42 -19.71 -2.05
C ALA A 123 8.58 -20.33 -1.26
N ASP A 124 9.23 -21.37 -1.82
CA ASP A 124 10.43 -21.99 -1.28
C ASP A 124 11.55 -22.02 -2.36
N PRO A 125 12.61 -21.22 -2.23
CA PRO A 125 12.86 -20.22 -1.16
C PRO A 125 11.91 -19.02 -1.22
N PRO A 126 11.73 -18.27 -0.12
CA PRO A 126 10.94 -17.04 -0.07
C PRO A 126 11.37 -16.01 -1.13
N LEU A 127 10.45 -15.17 -1.60
CA LEU A 127 10.76 -14.16 -2.64
C LEU A 127 11.83 -13.18 -2.18
N SER A 128 11.83 -12.78 -0.91
CA SER A 128 12.89 -11.94 -0.32
C SER A 128 14.27 -12.55 -0.49
N ALA A 129 14.41 -13.85 -0.22
CA ALA A 129 15.67 -14.58 -0.37
C ALA A 129 16.09 -14.71 -1.85
N GLN A 130 15.14 -14.92 -2.76
CA GLN A 130 15.41 -14.98 -4.20
C GLN A 130 15.93 -13.62 -4.71
N VAL A 131 15.22 -12.52 -4.37
CA VAL A 131 15.58 -11.15 -4.77
C VAL A 131 16.95 -10.77 -4.17
N ARG A 132 17.19 -11.09 -2.89
CA ARG A 132 18.48 -10.86 -2.23
C ARG A 132 19.62 -11.59 -2.93
N SER A 133 19.43 -12.87 -3.29
CA SER A 133 20.46 -13.64 -3.98
C SER A 133 20.88 -13.00 -5.30
N VAL A 134 19.93 -12.48 -6.07
CA VAL A 134 20.21 -11.79 -7.34
C VAL A 134 20.90 -10.45 -7.09
N ALA A 135 20.49 -9.70 -6.06
CA ALA A 135 21.14 -8.43 -5.68
C ALA A 135 22.59 -8.64 -5.23
N ASP A 136 22.85 -9.67 -4.41
CA ASP A 136 24.19 -10.00 -3.91
C ASP A 136 25.16 -10.43 -5.05
N GLU A 137 24.65 -10.95 -6.16
CA GLU A 137 25.41 -11.20 -7.39
C GLU A 137 25.77 -9.92 -8.17
N GLY A 138 25.30 -8.74 -7.68
CA GLY A 138 25.64 -7.43 -8.21
C GLY A 138 24.71 -6.93 -9.30
N SER A 139 23.48 -7.46 -9.40
CA SER A 139 22.48 -7.02 -10.36
C SER A 139 21.21 -6.47 -9.70
N GLU A 140 21.27 -5.23 -9.20
CA GLU A 140 20.09 -4.54 -8.63
C GLU A 140 18.93 -4.45 -9.62
N THR A 141 19.22 -4.21 -10.90
CA THR A 141 18.21 -4.13 -11.96
C THR A 141 17.49 -5.47 -12.16
N GLU A 142 18.24 -6.58 -12.15
CA GLU A 142 17.64 -7.92 -12.29
C GLU A 142 16.87 -8.33 -11.03
N ALA A 143 17.37 -7.98 -9.85
CA ALA A 143 16.67 -8.19 -8.59
C ALA A 143 15.34 -7.40 -8.55
N MET A 144 15.35 -6.14 -9.00
CA MET A 144 14.14 -5.32 -9.09
C MET A 144 13.17 -5.88 -10.15
N ARG A 145 13.68 -6.37 -11.28
CA ARG A 145 12.86 -7.06 -12.29
C ARG A 145 12.15 -8.28 -11.69
N LEU A 146 12.89 -9.13 -10.99
CA LEU A 146 12.33 -10.30 -10.31
C LEU A 146 11.23 -9.92 -9.32
N PHE A 147 11.47 -8.87 -8.53
CA PHE A 147 10.45 -8.34 -7.60
C PHE A 147 9.16 -7.94 -8.33
N PHE A 148 9.25 -7.15 -9.39
CA PHE A 148 8.04 -6.70 -10.12
C PHE A 148 7.32 -7.85 -10.80
N GLU A 149 8.04 -8.78 -11.42
CA GLU A 149 7.42 -9.91 -12.14
C GLU A 149 6.78 -10.92 -11.18
N ALA A 150 7.48 -11.30 -10.13
CA ALA A 150 6.99 -12.30 -9.18
C ALA A 150 6.08 -11.70 -8.08
N GLY A 151 6.43 -10.53 -7.54
CA GLY A 151 5.72 -9.90 -6.42
C GLY A 151 4.50 -9.10 -6.87
N SER A 152 4.62 -8.35 -7.97
CA SER A 152 3.54 -7.48 -8.48
C SER A 152 2.80 -8.06 -9.68
N GLY A 153 3.17 -9.27 -10.13
CA GLY A 153 2.48 -9.99 -11.20
C GLY A 153 2.55 -9.33 -12.57
N ILE A 154 3.55 -8.47 -12.82
CA ILE A 154 3.78 -7.86 -14.13
C ILE A 154 4.53 -8.87 -15.00
N PRO A 155 3.93 -9.42 -16.07
CA PRO A 155 4.52 -10.56 -16.80
C PRO A 155 5.88 -10.25 -17.46
N ASP A 156 6.08 -9.00 -17.88
CA ASP A 156 7.32 -8.50 -18.47
C ASP A 156 7.48 -7.02 -18.11
N VAL A 157 8.18 -6.74 -17.04
CA VAL A 157 8.39 -5.37 -16.58
C VAL A 157 9.22 -4.57 -17.57
N THR A 158 10.06 -5.24 -18.40
CA THR A 158 10.92 -4.54 -19.38
C THR A 158 10.13 -3.91 -20.52
N ALA A 159 8.88 -4.35 -20.73
CA ALA A 159 7.96 -3.75 -21.69
C ALA A 159 7.21 -2.51 -21.13
N MET A 160 7.34 -2.22 -19.86
CA MET A 160 6.64 -1.10 -19.23
C MET A 160 7.31 0.24 -19.58
N PRO A 161 6.52 1.31 -19.90
CA PRO A 161 7.08 2.60 -20.36
C PRO A 161 7.89 3.35 -19.29
N TRP A 162 7.76 2.97 -18.03
CA TRP A 162 8.49 3.54 -16.90
C TRP A 162 9.75 2.74 -16.52
N TRP A 163 9.95 1.57 -17.10
CA TRP A 163 11.11 0.72 -16.83
C TRP A 163 12.29 1.05 -17.75
N PRO A 164 13.53 1.03 -17.26
CA PRO A 164 13.94 1.06 -15.83
C PRO A 164 14.08 2.48 -15.28
N GLU A 165 13.91 3.53 -16.14
CA GLU A 165 14.33 4.91 -15.91
C GLU A 165 13.60 5.60 -14.75
N GLN A 166 12.34 5.19 -14.47
CA GLN A 166 11.55 5.77 -13.38
C GLN A 166 11.65 4.97 -12.07
N ILE A 167 12.44 3.90 -12.05
CA ILE A 167 12.62 3.06 -10.85
C ILE A 167 13.99 3.37 -10.24
N ASN A 168 13.99 3.68 -8.96
CA ASN A 168 15.24 3.81 -8.21
C ASN A 168 15.75 2.43 -7.81
N MET A 169 16.72 1.92 -8.54
CA MET A 169 17.33 0.60 -8.29
C MET A 169 18.00 0.51 -6.93
N GLY A 170 18.50 1.63 -6.38
CA GLY A 170 19.08 1.70 -5.04
C GLY A 170 18.09 1.41 -3.90
N TRP A 171 16.79 1.25 -4.19
CA TRP A 171 15.79 0.82 -3.20
C TRP A 171 15.70 -0.70 -3.02
N ILE A 172 16.58 -1.48 -3.64
CA ILE A 172 16.48 -2.94 -3.58
C ILE A 172 16.54 -3.48 -2.14
N ASP A 173 17.40 -2.94 -1.29
CA ASP A 173 17.46 -3.32 0.12
C ASP A 173 16.16 -2.98 0.86
N THR A 174 15.52 -1.86 0.51
CA THR A 174 14.23 -1.47 1.08
C THR A 174 13.11 -2.40 0.61
N VAL A 175 13.12 -2.81 -0.66
CA VAL A 175 12.17 -3.80 -1.19
C VAL A 175 12.35 -5.16 -0.50
N ILE A 176 13.59 -5.60 -0.31
CA ILE A 176 13.88 -6.88 0.35
C ILE A 176 13.35 -6.90 1.78
N ARG A 177 13.60 -5.86 2.57
CA ARG A 177 13.08 -5.80 3.96
C ARG A 177 11.55 -5.70 4.03
N GLU A 178 10.91 -5.09 3.04
CA GLU A 178 9.45 -5.08 2.90
C GLU A 178 8.91 -6.48 2.58
N LEU A 179 9.55 -7.23 1.67
CA LEU A 179 9.21 -8.62 1.39
C LEU A 179 9.36 -9.50 2.62
N GLU A 180 10.45 -9.34 3.40
CA GLU A 180 10.64 -10.03 4.68
C GLU A 180 9.53 -9.73 5.68
N ALA A 181 9.03 -8.48 5.70
CA ALA A 181 7.90 -8.10 6.55
C ALA A 181 6.58 -8.74 6.08
N VAL A 182 6.35 -8.84 4.76
CA VAL A 182 5.20 -9.56 4.17
C VAL A 182 5.23 -11.04 4.55
N GLU A 183 6.39 -11.67 4.38
CA GLU A 183 6.60 -13.10 4.67
C GLU A 183 6.49 -13.44 6.16
N ALA A 184 6.82 -12.49 7.03
CA ALA A 184 6.70 -12.64 8.48
C ALA A 184 5.31 -12.31 9.03
N PHE A 185 4.46 -11.65 8.22
CA PHE A 185 3.12 -11.25 8.67
C PHE A 185 2.18 -12.44 8.71
N GLU A 186 1.57 -12.66 9.88
CA GLU A 186 0.54 -13.67 10.06
C GLU A 186 -0.83 -13.01 10.15
N LEU A 187 -1.69 -13.25 9.15
CA LEU A 187 -3.07 -12.82 9.23
C LEU A 187 -3.78 -13.58 10.34
N ARG A 188 -4.23 -12.85 11.35
CA ARG A 188 -5.03 -13.36 12.48
C ARG A 188 -6.45 -12.82 12.38
N ALA A 189 -7.33 -13.26 13.28
CA ALA A 189 -8.64 -12.61 13.42
C ALA A 189 -8.46 -11.11 13.65
N LEU A 190 -9.11 -10.32 12.82
CA LEU A 190 -9.01 -8.86 12.86
C LEU A 190 -10.05 -8.36 13.88
N ASP A 191 -9.56 -7.77 14.97
CA ASP A 191 -10.39 -7.30 16.10
C ASP A 191 -10.45 -5.76 16.07
N PHE A 192 -11.07 -5.22 15.02
CA PHE A 192 -11.42 -3.81 14.88
C PHE A 192 -12.75 -3.67 14.11
N GLU A 193 -13.45 -2.55 14.31
CA GLU A 193 -14.78 -2.31 13.72
C GLU A 193 -14.76 -1.22 12.62
N ILE A 194 -13.59 -0.92 12.04
CA ILE A 194 -13.46 0.07 10.99
C ILE A 194 -14.05 -0.50 9.69
N PRO A 195 -15.07 0.14 9.10
CA PRO A 195 -15.60 -0.29 7.81
C PRO A 195 -14.50 -0.31 6.76
N THR A 196 -14.32 -1.45 6.08
CA THR A 196 -13.19 -1.70 5.19
C THR A 196 -13.66 -2.09 3.79
N LEU A 197 -13.15 -1.39 2.77
CA LEU A 197 -13.29 -1.77 1.37
C LEU A 197 -12.01 -2.43 0.89
N LEU A 198 -12.13 -3.65 0.37
CA LEU A 198 -11.07 -4.38 -0.30
C LEU A 198 -11.31 -4.31 -1.80
N LEU A 199 -10.31 -3.92 -2.55
CA LEU A 199 -10.33 -3.86 -4.00
C LEU A 199 -9.27 -4.80 -4.57
N THR A 200 -9.63 -5.60 -5.56
CA THR A 200 -8.72 -6.44 -6.34
C THR A 200 -8.96 -6.20 -7.82
N GLY A 201 -7.93 -6.38 -8.65
CA GLY A 201 -8.09 -6.39 -10.09
C GLY A 201 -8.21 -7.82 -10.62
N GLU A 202 -9.10 -8.05 -11.60
CA GLU A 202 -9.26 -9.35 -12.30
C GLU A 202 -7.91 -9.89 -12.85
N HIS A 203 -7.03 -8.97 -13.25
CA HIS A 203 -5.70 -9.28 -13.80
C HIS A 203 -4.56 -9.04 -12.79
N GLY A 204 -4.91 -8.89 -11.52
CA GLY A 204 -3.94 -8.78 -10.41
C GLY A 204 -3.22 -10.12 -10.13
N PRO A 205 -2.13 -10.08 -9.34
CA PRO A 205 -1.45 -11.29 -8.91
C PRO A 205 -2.37 -12.17 -8.06
N GLN A 206 -2.47 -13.45 -8.40
CA GLN A 206 -3.36 -14.38 -7.69
C GLN A 206 -3.11 -14.41 -6.18
N HIS A 207 -1.86 -14.38 -5.74
CA HIS A 207 -1.52 -14.40 -4.31
C HIS A 207 -2.00 -13.15 -3.55
N LEU A 208 -2.06 -11.97 -4.19
CA LEU A 208 -2.60 -10.75 -3.58
C LEU A 208 -4.14 -10.77 -3.55
N ALA A 209 -4.78 -11.31 -4.60
CA ALA A 209 -6.21 -11.53 -4.60
C ALA A 209 -6.62 -12.53 -3.49
N GLU A 210 -5.90 -13.65 -3.35
CA GLU A 210 -6.09 -14.61 -2.25
C GLU A 210 -5.89 -13.96 -0.88
N GLY A 211 -4.90 -13.09 -0.73
CA GLY A 211 -4.68 -12.29 0.48
C GLY A 211 -5.84 -11.36 0.79
N ALA A 212 -6.36 -10.65 -0.21
CA ALA A 212 -7.51 -9.77 -0.04
C ALA A 212 -8.78 -10.54 0.36
N HIS A 213 -9.02 -11.71 -0.25
CA HIS A 213 -10.11 -12.61 0.17
C HIS A 213 -9.95 -13.07 1.62
N ALA A 214 -8.75 -13.46 2.02
CA ALA A 214 -8.50 -13.89 3.40
C ALA A 214 -8.71 -12.75 4.42
N VAL A 215 -8.34 -11.51 4.07
CA VAL A 215 -8.65 -10.32 4.89
C VAL A 215 -10.16 -10.13 4.98
N ALA A 216 -10.90 -10.25 3.86
CA ALA A 216 -12.36 -10.13 3.86
C ALA A 216 -13.02 -11.21 4.75
N ASP A 217 -12.54 -12.44 4.69
CA ASP A 217 -13.05 -13.54 5.53
C ASP A 217 -12.74 -13.33 7.03
N ALA A 218 -11.63 -12.67 7.34
CA ALA A 218 -11.19 -12.40 8.71
C ALA A 218 -11.83 -11.16 9.34
N HIS A 219 -12.41 -10.25 8.55
CA HIS A 219 -12.96 -8.96 8.98
C HIS A 219 -14.43 -8.80 8.61
N GLN A 220 -15.33 -8.82 9.60
CA GLN A 220 -16.78 -8.82 9.40
C GLN A 220 -17.31 -7.51 8.79
N GLU A 221 -16.68 -6.37 9.08
CA GLU A 221 -17.06 -5.05 8.56
C GLU A 221 -16.37 -4.73 7.22
N SER A 222 -16.12 -5.76 6.40
CA SER A 222 -15.45 -5.61 5.12
C SER A 222 -16.36 -5.92 3.94
N ARG A 223 -16.04 -5.27 2.81
CA ARG A 223 -16.60 -5.56 1.49
C ARG A 223 -15.46 -5.74 0.50
N LEU A 224 -15.52 -6.81 -0.30
CA LEU A 224 -14.57 -7.06 -1.37
C LEU A 224 -15.23 -6.78 -2.74
N ILE A 225 -14.52 -6.06 -3.60
CA ILE A 225 -14.90 -5.81 -5.00
C ILE A 225 -13.73 -6.18 -5.90
N GLU A 226 -14.00 -7.06 -6.88
CA GLU A 226 -13.09 -7.33 -7.98
C GLU A 226 -13.40 -6.38 -9.15
N ILE A 227 -12.37 -5.71 -9.69
CA ILE A 227 -12.49 -4.72 -10.77
C ILE A 227 -12.13 -5.41 -12.09
N GLU A 228 -13.10 -5.52 -13.00
CA GLU A 228 -12.95 -6.16 -14.30
C GLU A 228 -11.88 -5.45 -15.16
N GLY A 229 -11.03 -6.21 -15.84
CA GLY A 229 -10.02 -5.70 -16.77
C GLY A 229 -8.82 -4.97 -16.13
N VAL A 230 -8.75 -4.90 -14.81
CA VAL A 230 -7.73 -4.15 -14.08
C VAL A 230 -6.73 -5.10 -13.42
N GLY A 231 -5.49 -4.66 -13.29
CA GLY A 231 -4.43 -5.40 -12.59
C GLY A 231 -3.94 -4.67 -11.33
N HIS A 232 -2.75 -5.08 -10.85
CA HIS A 232 -2.15 -4.54 -9.62
C HIS A 232 -1.96 -3.01 -9.62
N LEU A 233 -1.76 -2.42 -10.78
CA LEU A 233 -1.56 -0.98 -10.91
C LEU A 233 -2.87 -0.20 -11.19
N GLY A 234 -4.01 -0.69 -10.72
CA GLY A 234 -5.32 -0.09 -10.99
C GLY A 234 -5.47 1.36 -10.53
N LEU A 235 -4.80 1.75 -9.45
CA LEU A 235 -4.78 3.16 -9.01
C LEU A 235 -4.12 4.10 -10.03
N LEU A 236 -3.29 3.56 -10.93
CA LEU A 236 -2.62 4.28 -12.00
C LEU A 236 -3.38 4.16 -13.34
N SER A 237 -3.82 2.94 -13.68
CA SER A 237 -4.40 2.64 -14.99
C SER A 237 -5.87 3.02 -15.11
N GLU A 238 -6.63 2.94 -14.02
CA GLU A 238 -8.07 3.21 -13.95
C GLU A 238 -8.43 4.09 -12.73
N PRO A 239 -7.74 5.25 -12.56
CA PRO A 239 -7.86 6.06 -11.34
C PRO A 239 -9.27 6.63 -11.16
N GLU A 240 -9.99 6.97 -12.24
CA GLU A 240 -11.35 7.49 -12.19
C GLU A 240 -12.32 6.44 -11.63
N HIS A 241 -12.25 5.21 -12.13
CA HIS A 241 -13.12 4.12 -11.66
C HIS A 241 -12.82 3.76 -10.20
N VAL A 242 -11.54 3.66 -9.83
CA VAL A 242 -11.17 3.38 -8.42
C VAL A 242 -11.63 4.51 -7.49
N ALA A 243 -11.46 5.78 -7.89
CA ALA A 243 -11.94 6.92 -7.11
C ALA A 243 -13.44 6.91 -6.90
N GLU A 244 -14.23 6.54 -7.93
CA GLU A 244 -15.68 6.38 -7.82
C GLU A 244 -16.06 5.32 -6.78
N LEU A 245 -15.38 4.17 -6.77
CA LEU A 245 -15.60 3.12 -5.76
C LEU A 245 -15.24 3.61 -4.35
N VAL A 246 -14.13 4.31 -4.19
CA VAL A 246 -13.70 4.90 -2.91
C VAL A 246 -14.74 5.89 -2.41
N THR A 247 -15.12 6.86 -3.23
CA THR A 247 -16.07 7.92 -2.87
C THR A 247 -17.46 7.31 -2.51
N THR A 248 -17.95 6.36 -3.33
CA THR A 248 -19.20 5.66 -3.07
C THR A 248 -19.17 4.94 -1.71
N PHE A 249 -18.07 4.28 -1.38
CA PHE A 249 -17.93 3.58 -0.11
C PHE A 249 -17.82 4.54 1.08
N VAL A 250 -17.14 5.67 0.93
CA VAL A 250 -16.98 6.66 2.01
C VAL A 250 -18.31 7.35 2.30
N ASP A 251 -19.09 7.69 1.26
CA ASP A 251 -20.34 8.43 1.38
C ASP A 251 -21.50 7.55 1.86
N ASP A 252 -21.51 6.24 1.56
CA ASP A 252 -22.54 5.29 1.98
C ASP A 252 -21.96 4.04 2.65
N PRO A 253 -21.59 4.16 3.93
CA PRO A 253 -21.05 3.02 4.69
C PRO A 253 -22.08 1.90 4.94
N ALA A 254 -23.38 2.14 4.74
CA ALA A 254 -24.43 1.12 4.92
C ALA A 254 -24.35 -0.01 3.86
N VAL A 255 -23.50 0.13 2.86
CA VAL A 255 -23.22 -0.91 1.85
C VAL A 255 -22.25 -1.98 2.36
N VAL A 256 -21.64 -1.79 3.51
CA VAL A 256 -20.84 -2.80 4.21
C VAL A 256 -21.81 -3.76 4.89
N GLY A 257 -21.99 -4.98 4.36
CA GLY A 257 -22.84 -6.01 4.98
C GLY A 257 -24.00 -6.53 4.14
N GLN A 258 -23.87 -6.59 2.80
CA GLN A 258 -24.78 -7.38 1.95
C GLN A 258 -24.05 -8.53 1.28
#